data_2a6603e421fe072a8d9bf6c5c56abb99
#
_entry.id   2a6603e421fe072a8d9bf6c5c56abb99
#
_cell.length_a   1.000
_cell.length_b   1.000
_cell.length_c   1.000
_cell.angle_alpha   90.00
_cell.angle_beta   90.00
_cell.angle_gamma   90.00
#
_symmetry.space_group_name_H-M   'P 1'
#
loop_
_entity.id
_entity.type
_entity.pdbx_description
1 polymer ?
#
loop_
_entity_poly.entity_id
_entity_poly.type
_entity_poly.pdbx_seq_one_letter_code
_entity_poly.pdbx_strand_id
1 'polypeptide(L)'
;MERYSGYIIARMRYEIILAPEAAQDLKHLKAHVRAEVKDALETHLRYEPAKVSKSRIKRLRGHTHPQYRLMVEEIRVFYDITGQVVEVLAIVPKSEAASWLEEMGE
;
A
#
# COMPACT_ATOMS: atom_id res chain seq x y z
N MET A 1 38.81 -0.38 -0.56
CA MET A 1 38.16 -0.65 -0.66
C MET A 1 37.52 -1.19 -1.13
N GLU A 2 37.48 -1.47 -1.21
CA GLU A 2 36.68 -1.83 -1.58
C GLU A 2 35.98 -2.36 -1.53
N ARG A 3 35.85 -2.43 -1.03
CA ARG A 3 35.15 -2.82 -0.80
C ARG A 3 34.13 -3.39 -1.19
N TYR A 4 33.62 -3.17 -1.05
CA TYR A 4 32.57 -3.89 -1.44
C TYR A 4 32.41 -3.70 -2.84
N SER A 5 33.03 -4.29 -3.41
CA SER A 5 33.11 -4.26 -4.74
C SER A 5 31.86 -4.21 -5.43
N GLY A 6 31.19 -3.25 -5.21
CA GLY A 6 30.23 -2.96 -6.14
C GLY A 6 28.90 -3.58 -6.05
N TYR A 7 28.56 -4.20 -5.00
CA TYR A 7 27.18 -4.44 -5.00
C TYR A 7 26.58 -4.05 -3.70
N ILE A 8 26.43 -2.80 -3.63
CA ILE A 8 25.63 -2.23 -2.61
C ILE A 8 24.22 -2.39 -3.08
N ILE A 9 23.45 -3.07 -2.33
CA ILE A 9 22.04 -3.16 -2.64
C ILE A 9 21.41 -1.92 -2.07
N ALA A 10 21.27 -0.94 -2.91
CA ALA A 10 20.62 0.30 -2.52
C ALA A 10 19.12 0.07 -2.61
N ARG A 11 18.48 0.01 -1.48
CA ARG A 11 17.02 -0.06 -1.43
C ARG A 11 16.46 1.35 -1.46
N MET A 12 15.61 1.62 -2.43
CA MET A 12 14.92 2.89 -2.49
C MET A 12 13.92 2.96 -1.35
N ARG A 13 13.95 4.08 -0.63
CA ARG A 13 13.00 4.31 0.44
C ARG A 13 11.88 5.20 -0.11
N TYR A 14 10.65 4.71 -0.02
CA TYR A 14 9.49 5.45 -0.51
C TYR A 14 8.87 6.27 0.60
N GLU A 15 8.34 7.42 0.24
CA GLU A 15 7.47 8.21 1.11
C GLU A 15 6.08 7.60 1.05
N ILE A 16 5.43 7.46 2.19
CA ILE A 16 4.07 6.95 2.24
C ILE A 16 3.16 8.09 2.66
N ILE A 17 2.26 8.46 1.77
CA ILE A 17 1.34 9.57 1.99
C ILE A 17 -0.08 9.00 1.98
N LEU A 18 -0.89 9.44 2.93
CA LEU A 18 -2.30 9.05 2.95
C LEU A 18 -3.13 10.17 2.35
N ALA A 19 -3.93 9.84 1.35
CA ALA A 19 -4.96 10.77 0.86
C ALA A 19 -5.92 11.08 2.01
N PRO A 20 -6.61 12.22 1.97
CA PRO A 20 -7.51 12.59 3.07
C PRO A 20 -8.51 11.51 3.46
N GLU A 21 -9.11 10.83 2.50
CA GLU A 21 -10.05 9.74 2.79
C GLU A 21 -9.37 8.56 3.46
N ALA A 22 -8.16 8.22 3.00
CA ALA A 22 -7.40 7.12 3.60
C ALA A 22 -7.01 7.45 5.04
N ALA A 23 -6.68 8.71 5.31
CA ALA A 23 -6.35 9.14 6.66
C ALA A 23 -7.56 8.99 7.57
N GLN A 24 -8.76 9.35 7.08
CA GLN A 24 -10.00 9.18 7.83
C GLN A 24 -10.31 7.69 8.03
N ASP A 25 -10.15 6.89 6.97
CA ASP A 25 -10.35 5.44 7.05
C ASP A 25 -9.52 4.84 8.17
N LEU A 26 -8.23 5.18 8.19
CA LEU A 26 -7.29 4.67 9.19
C LEU A 26 -7.71 5.08 10.59
N LYS A 27 -8.11 6.34 10.73
CA LYS A 27 -8.50 6.89 12.01
C LYS A 27 -9.71 6.18 12.61
N HIS A 28 -10.63 5.69 11.76
CA HIS A 28 -11.86 5.04 12.20
C HIS A 28 -11.70 3.55 12.50
N LEU A 29 -10.53 2.97 12.23
CA LEU A 29 -10.27 1.58 12.56
C LEU A 29 -10.11 1.41 14.07
N LYS A 30 -10.46 0.23 14.58
CA LYS A 30 -10.16 -0.12 15.97
C LYS A 30 -8.65 -0.04 16.19
N ALA A 31 -8.25 0.31 17.41
CA ALA A 31 -6.84 0.59 17.71
C ALA A 31 -5.89 -0.52 17.27
N HIS A 32 -6.24 -1.78 17.55
CA HIS A 32 -5.34 -2.89 17.20
C HIS A 32 -5.28 -3.13 15.69
N VAL A 33 -6.38 -2.91 14.98
CA VAL A 33 -6.41 -3.03 13.52
C VAL A 33 -5.61 -1.89 12.89
N ARG A 34 -5.78 -0.69 13.41
CA ARG A 34 -5.01 0.49 12.96
C ARG A 34 -3.51 0.24 13.10
N ALA A 35 -3.09 -0.33 14.23
CA ALA A 35 -1.69 -0.64 14.47
C ALA A 35 -1.18 -1.68 13.46
N GLU A 36 -1.98 -2.70 13.17
CA GLU A 36 -1.62 -3.71 12.17
C GLU A 36 -1.47 -3.10 10.79
N VAL A 37 -2.38 -2.20 10.41
CA VAL A 37 -2.31 -1.55 9.10
C VAL A 37 -1.07 -0.68 9.02
N LYS A 38 -0.80 0.14 10.03
CA LYS A 38 0.40 0.98 10.04
C LYS A 38 1.67 0.15 9.90
N ASP A 39 1.73 -0.97 10.62
CA ASP A 39 2.85 -1.89 10.58
C ASP A 39 3.03 -2.46 9.17
N ALA A 40 1.93 -2.86 8.54
CA ALA A 40 1.95 -3.42 7.20
C ALA A 40 2.40 -2.40 6.16
N LEU A 41 1.99 -1.14 6.29
CA LEU A 41 2.45 -0.07 5.40
C LEU A 41 3.97 0.05 5.47
N GLU A 42 4.53 0.06 6.68
CA GLU A 42 5.98 0.15 6.85
C GLU A 42 6.68 -1.10 6.32
N THR A 43 6.16 -2.27 6.63
CA THR A 43 6.81 -3.53 6.26
C THR A 43 6.78 -3.77 4.76
N HIS A 44 5.68 -3.46 4.10
CA HIS A 44 5.47 -3.86 2.71
C HIS A 44 5.62 -2.73 1.70
N LEU A 45 5.34 -1.49 2.09
CA LEU A 45 5.32 -0.38 1.13
C LEU A 45 6.51 0.55 1.21
N ARG A 46 7.25 0.52 2.32
CA ARG A 46 8.36 1.45 2.49
C ARG A 46 9.49 1.23 1.50
N TYR A 47 9.77 -0.01 1.13
CA TYR A 47 10.90 -0.32 0.25
C TYR A 47 10.53 -1.08 -1.01
N GLU A 48 9.47 -1.86 -0.99
CA GLU A 48 9.12 -2.70 -2.15
C GLU A 48 7.63 -2.66 -2.45
N PRO A 49 7.07 -1.46 -2.69
CA PRO A 49 5.61 -1.34 -2.86
C PRO A 49 5.06 -1.97 -4.14
N ALA A 50 5.93 -2.28 -5.11
CA ALA A 50 5.49 -2.91 -6.36
C ALA A 50 5.74 -4.41 -6.40
N LYS A 51 6.20 -4.98 -5.29
CA LYS A 51 6.53 -6.41 -5.27
C LYS A 51 5.28 -7.26 -5.06
N VAL A 52 4.76 -7.77 -6.15
CA VAL A 52 3.56 -8.59 -6.14
C VAL A 52 3.83 -9.94 -5.47
N SER A 53 2.88 -10.41 -4.69
CA SER A 53 2.95 -11.71 -4.04
C SER A 53 1.56 -12.32 -3.96
N LYS A 54 1.49 -13.61 -3.61
CA LYS A 54 0.20 -14.29 -3.52
C LYS A 54 -0.68 -13.76 -2.40
N SER A 55 -0.06 -13.34 -1.31
CA SER A 55 -0.80 -13.07 -0.08
C SER A 55 -0.73 -11.63 0.40
N ARG A 56 -0.02 -10.75 -0.30
CA ARG A 56 0.13 -9.39 0.18
C ARG A 56 -0.22 -8.35 -0.86
N ILE A 57 0.60 -8.20 -1.88
CA ILE A 57 0.44 -7.11 -2.86
C ILE A 57 -0.02 -7.67 -4.19
N LYS A 58 -1.06 -7.07 -4.74
CA LYS A 58 -1.60 -7.44 -6.04
C LYS A 58 -1.67 -6.22 -6.93
N ARG A 59 -1.19 -6.38 -8.17
CA ARG A 59 -1.38 -5.38 -9.21
C ARG A 59 -2.82 -5.49 -9.71
N LEU A 60 -3.55 -4.40 -9.69
CA LEU A 60 -4.96 -4.40 -10.11
C LEU A 60 -5.05 -4.26 -11.62
N ARG A 61 -5.82 -5.14 -12.22
CA ARG A 61 -6.06 -5.11 -13.67
C ARG A 61 -7.37 -4.39 -13.93
N GLY A 62 -7.43 -3.72 -15.09
CA GLY A 62 -8.62 -3.02 -15.47
C GLY A 62 -8.77 -1.65 -14.84
N HIS A 63 -7.81 -1.23 -14.05
CA HIS A 63 -7.81 0.08 -13.40
C HIS A 63 -6.50 0.79 -13.62
N THR A 64 -6.58 2.07 -13.95
CA THR A 64 -5.41 2.93 -14.01
C THR A 64 -5.06 3.38 -12.59
N HIS A 65 -6.08 3.68 -11.80
CA HIS A 65 -5.96 4.07 -10.40
C HIS A 65 -7.10 3.44 -9.60
N PRO A 66 -6.82 2.81 -8.48
CA PRO A 66 -5.50 2.53 -7.92
C PRO A 66 -4.76 1.46 -8.72
N GLN A 67 -3.43 1.51 -8.62
CA GLN A 67 -2.58 0.53 -9.30
C GLN A 67 -2.46 -0.76 -8.51
N TYR A 68 -2.47 -0.69 -7.19
CA TYR A 68 -2.15 -1.82 -6.32
C TYR A 68 -3.08 -1.95 -5.13
N ARG A 69 -3.12 -3.17 -4.60
CA ARG A 69 -3.87 -3.48 -3.39
C ARG A 69 -2.96 -4.25 -2.44
N LEU A 70 -2.89 -3.82 -1.18
CA LEU A 70 -2.22 -4.52 -0.11
C LEU A 70 -3.28 -5.18 0.78
N MET A 71 -3.07 -6.46 1.10
CA MET A 71 -3.96 -7.19 2.01
C MET A 71 -3.38 -7.17 3.42
N VAL A 72 -4.18 -6.71 4.37
CA VAL A 72 -3.83 -6.72 5.78
C VAL A 72 -5.00 -7.34 6.51
N GLU A 73 -4.97 -8.65 6.69
CA GLU A 73 -6.06 -9.43 7.27
C GLU A 73 -7.37 -9.14 6.52
N GLU A 74 -8.38 -8.62 7.20
CA GLU A 74 -9.67 -8.29 6.58
C GLU A 74 -9.72 -6.87 6.02
N ILE A 75 -8.57 -6.19 5.97
CA ILE A 75 -8.48 -4.83 5.44
C ILE A 75 -7.80 -4.85 4.08
N ARG A 76 -8.24 -3.97 3.19
CA ARG A 76 -7.64 -3.77 1.87
C ARG A 76 -7.15 -2.34 1.77
N VAL A 77 -5.90 -2.16 1.38
CA VAL A 77 -5.28 -0.86 1.22
C VAL A 77 -5.04 -0.65 -0.26
N PHE A 78 -5.66 0.38 -0.83
CA PHE A 78 -5.49 0.70 -2.25
C PHE A 78 -4.52 1.86 -2.41
N TYR A 79 -3.56 1.72 -3.31
CA TYR A 79 -2.54 2.73 -3.44
C TYR A 79 -1.95 2.82 -4.85
N ASP A 80 -1.34 3.98 -5.10
CA ASP A 80 -0.60 4.26 -6.32
C ASP A 80 0.86 4.53 -5.98
N ILE A 81 1.73 4.34 -6.96
CA ILE A 81 3.14 4.68 -6.84
C ILE A 81 3.46 5.71 -7.92
N THR A 82 4.03 6.83 -7.49
CA THR A 82 4.50 7.86 -8.41
C THR A 82 5.90 8.25 -7.95
N GLY A 83 6.92 7.92 -8.78
CA GLY A 83 8.30 8.14 -8.38
C GLY A 83 8.62 7.39 -7.11
N GLN A 84 9.05 8.10 -6.08
CA GLN A 84 9.37 7.51 -4.77
C GLN A 84 8.27 7.77 -3.74
N VAL A 85 7.06 8.00 -4.21
CA VAL A 85 5.92 8.26 -3.33
C VAL A 85 4.87 7.18 -3.51
N VAL A 86 4.44 6.60 -2.41
CA VAL A 86 3.29 5.71 -2.35
C VAL A 86 2.14 6.53 -1.81
N GLU A 87 1.11 6.71 -2.62
CA GLU A 87 -0.10 7.41 -2.17
C GLU A 87 -1.18 6.40 -1.84
N VAL A 88 -1.55 6.32 -0.57
CA VAL A 88 -2.63 5.44 -0.13
C VAL A 88 -3.95 6.17 -0.35
N LEU A 89 -4.81 5.58 -1.16
CA LEU A 89 -6.08 6.20 -1.55
C LEU A 89 -7.24 5.81 -0.64
N ALA A 90 -7.24 4.58 -0.15
CA ALA A 90 -8.33 4.09 0.69
C ALA A 90 -7.86 2.91 1.54
N ILE A 91 -8.45 2.79 2.71
CA ILE A 91 -8.21 1.68 3.62
C ILE A 91 -9.60 1.19 4.03
N VAL A 92 -10.03 0.08 3.45
CA VAL A 92 -11.43 -0.38 3.59
C VAL A 92 -11.49 -1.84 3.98
N PRO A 93 -12.58 -2.25 4.63
CA PRO A 93 -12.80 -3.67 4.89
C PRO A 93 -12.89 -4.46 3.59
N LYS A 94 -12.45 -5.72 3.63
CA LYS A 94 -12.53 -6.62 2.50
C LYS A 94 -13.94 -6.63 1.89
N SER A 95 -14.96 -6.59 2.75
CA SER A 95 -16.36 -6.64 2.31
C SER A 95 -16.78 -5.43 1.49
N GLU A 96 -16.04 -4.32 1.59
CA GLU A 96 -16.36 -3.10 0.86
C GLU A 96 -15.41 -2.81 -0.29
N ALA A 97 -14.39 -3.64 -0.47
CA ALA A 97 -13.34 -3.37 -1.44
C ALA A 97 -13.86 -3.33 -2.88
N ALA A 98 -14.70 -4.29 -3.24
CA ALA A 98 -15.22 -4.34 -4.61
C ALA A 98 -16.08 -3.13 -4.94
N SER A 99 -16.97 -2.74 -4.04
CA SER A 99 -17.82 -1.58 -4.27
C SER A 99 -17.01 -0.29 -4.28
N TRP A 100 -15.98 -0.19 -3.45
CA TRP A 100 -15.11 0.98 -3.49
C TRP A 100 -14.41 1.11 -4.84
N LEU A 101 -13.88 -0.01 -5.36
CA LEU A 101 -13.23 0.01 -6.67
C LEU A 101 -14.21 0.36 -7.79
N GLU A 102 -15.44 -0.12 -7.71
CA GLU A 102 -16.45 0.16 -8.70
C GLU A 102 -16.79 1.63 -8.74
N GLU A 103 -16.88 2.27 -7.58
CA GLU A 103 -17.22 3.68 -7.48
C GLU A 103 -16.06 4.62 -7.76
N MET A 104 -14.89 4.29 -7.22
CA MET A 104 -13.77 5.22 -7.19
C MET A 104 -12.64 4.86 -8.15
N GLY A 105 -12.60 3.62 -8.64
CA GLY A 105 -11.56 3.16 -9.54
C GLY A 105 -11.69 3.78 -10.92
N GLU A 106 -10.54 4.04 -11.55
CA GLU A 106 -10.49 4.62 -12.90
C GLU A 106 -9.88 3.68 -13.91
#